data_4261cfc1975ce23e40d8186c1c86206a
#
_entry.id   4261cfc1975ce23e40d8186c1c86206a
#
_cell.length_a   1.000
_cell.length_b   1.000
_cell.length_c   1.000
_cell.angle_alpha   90.00
_cell.angle_beta   90.00
_cell.angle_gamma   90.00
#
_symmetry.space_group_name_H-M   'P 1'
#
loop_
_entity.id
_entity.type
_entity.pdbx_description
1 polymer ?
#
loop_
_entity_poly.entity_id
_entity_poly.type
_entity_poly.pdbx_seq_one_letter_code
_entity_poly.pdbx_strand_id
1 'polypeptide(L)'
;MVEAEEGGQRHSAKLVELAELQPGASVLDVGGGYGEPSLTAARTIGPEGRVVCTDISPEMLAVARERAADAGLINVEFVARDAEELEFDDESFDAVLSRATLMFLPDVAGTLKRLHGFLRFEGRLAATVWGPQPVVQFSAAFPVIAQELALPPPPPGRPGAFALSDPDRLAELAAQAGFRDVETGTVSVIFETESPEQYTEFIRDVAPQLTTLLGDQPTAMQERVWQKVTDAYGQFQGADGRVHTENQAIWFKGRK
;
A
#
# COMPACT_ATOMS: atom_id res chain seq x y z
N MET A 1 6.24 12.93 10.82
CA MET A 1 5.48 12.81 9.54
C MET A 1 6.37 12.93 8.30
N VAL A 2 7.36 13.81 8.25
CA VAL A 2 8.19 14.07 7.05
C VAL A 2 9.02 12.85 6.59
N GLU A 3 9.50 12.02 7.49
CA GLU A 3 10.43 10.91 7.15
C GLU A 3 9.73 9.58 6.87
N ALA A 4 8.53 9.36 7.40
CA ALA A 4 7.65 8.30 6.90
C ALA A 4 7.23 8.57 5.43
N GLU A 5 7.21 9.84 5.02
CA GLU A 5 7.01 10.27 3.63
C GLU A 5 8.17 9.87 2.72
N GLU A 6 9.45 9.97 3.16
CA GLU A 6 10.60 9.57 2.35
C GLU A 6 10.64 8.06 2.06
N GLY A 7 10.34 7.23 3.05
CA GLY A 7 10.20 5.78 2.85
C GLY A 7 9.07 5.44 1.89
N GLY A 8 7.93 6.12 2.01
CA GLY A 8 6.80 6.03 1.10
C GLY A 8 7.12 6.50 -0.32
N GLN A 9 7.92 7.55 -0.48
CA GLN A 9 8.35 8.07 -1.78
C GLN A 9 9.26 7.10 -2.52
N ARG A 10 10.23 6.46 -1.84
CA ARG A 10 11.09 5.42 -2.45
C ARG A 10 10.27 4.23 -2.92
N HIS A 11 9.26 3.84 -2.16
CA HIS A 11 8.33 2.77 -2.51
C HIS A 11 7.54 3.12 -3.77
N SER A 12 6.96 4.34 -3.84
CA SER A 12 6.25 4.84 -5.01
C SER A 12 7.14 4.99 -6.23
N ALA A 13 8.35 5.51 -6.06
CA ALA A 13 9.35 5.64 -7.12
C ALA A 13 9.70 4.28 -7.73
N LYS A 14 9.82 3.22 -6.90
CA LYS A 14 10.06 1.86 -7.39
C LYS A 14 8.92 1.35 -8.27
N LEU A 15 7.66 1.60 -7.91
CA LEU A 15 6.50 1.22 -8.74
C LEU A 15 6.50 1.95 -10.09
N VAL A 16 6.77 3.25 -10.09
CA VAL A 16 6.86 4.08 -11.29
C VAL A 16 7.99 3.60 -12.21
N GLU A 17 9.17 3.25 -11.64
CA GLU A 17 10.28 2.63 -12.37
C GLU A 17 9.88 1.30 -13.02
N LEU A 18 9.25 0.40 -12.25
CA LEU A 18 8.82 -0.92 -12.74
C LEU A 18 7.76 -0.85 -13.83
N ALA A 19 6.89 0.17 -13.77
CA ALA A 19 5.87 0.43 -14.79
C ALA A 19 6.45 1.08 -16.05
N GLU A 20 7.71 1.56 -16.04
CA GLU A 20 8.40 2.21 -17.16
C GLU A 20 7.56 3.32 -17.81
N LEU A 21 6.94 4.17 -16.96
CA LEU A 21 6.02 5.22 -17.40
C LEU A 21 6.67 6.18 -18.39
N GLN A 22 5.96 6.48 -19.47
CA GLN A 22 6.38 7.43 -20.49
C GLN A 22 5.65 8.77 -20.35
N PRO A 23 6.23 9.89 -20.77
CA PRO A 23 5.53 11.16 -20.85
C PRO A 23 4.23 11.03 -21.66
N GLY A 24 3.13 11.60 -21.15
CA GLY A 24 1.82 11.53 -21.76
C GLY A 24 1.02 10.24 -21.51
N ALA A 25 1.54 9.28 -20.72
CA ALA A 25 0.87 8.02 -20.42
C ALA A 25 -0.46 8.21 -19.66
N SER A 26 -1.38 7.25 -19.84
CA SER A 26 -2.60 7.10 -19.03
C SER A 26 -2.36 6.01 -17.97
N VAL A 27 -2.49 6.36 -16.70
CA VAL A 27 -2.16 5.50 -15.56
C VAL A 27 -3.37 5.32 -14.66
N LEU A 28 -3.65 4.07 -14.25
CA LEU A 28 -4.61 3.75 -13.19
C LEU A 28 -3.83 3.40 -11.92
N ASP A 29 -4.17 4.02 -10.81
CA ASP A 29 -3.66 3.68 -9.49
C ASP A 29 -4.79 3.11 -8.61
N VAL A 30 -4.63 1.86 -8.18
CA VAL A 30 -5.63 1.10 -7.43
C VAL A 30 -5.30 1.09 -5.95
N GLY A 31 -6.16 1.74 -5.14
CA GLY A 31 -5.93 1.92 -3.71
C GLY A 31 -4.86 2.99 -3.44
N GLY A 32 -4.97 4.13 -4.12
CA GLY A 32 -3.98 5.23 -4.04
C GLY A 32 -3.98 5.99 -2.72
N GLY A 33 -4.98 5.77 -1.87
CA GLY A 33 -5.05 6.33 -0.52
C GLY A 33 -4.83 7.85 -0.47
N TYR A 34 -3.80 8.28 0.23
CA TYR A 34 -3.39 9.70 0.35
C TYR A 34 -2.66 10.24 -0.90
N GLY A 35 -2.74 9.55 -2.04
CA GLY A 35 -2.26 10.03 -3.32
C GLY A 35 -0.95 9.41 -3.82
N GLU A 36 -0.37 8.41 -3.14
CA GLU A 36 0.84 7.74 -3.62
C GLU A 36 0.56 6.26 -3.96
N PRO A 37 1.00 5.80 -5.14
CA PRO A 37 1.98 6.38 -6.09
C PRO A 37 1.41 7.36 -7.15
N SER A 38 0.13 7.72 -7.14
CA SER A 38 -0.52 8.60 -8.13
C SER A 38 0.23 9.91 -8.36
N LEU A 39 0.61 10.62 -7.26
CA LEU A 39 1.30 11.92 -7.38
C LEU A 39 2.71 11.78 -7.95
N THR A 40 3.42 10.71 -7.60
CA THR A 40 4.72 10.39 -8.19
C THR A 40 4.58 10.05 -9.67
N ALA A 41 3.57 9.26 -10.06
CA ALA A 41 3.28 8.94 -11.45
C ALA A 41 2.91 10.20 -12.25
N ALA A 42 2.06 11.08 -11.70
CA ALA A 42 1.62 12.31 -12.36
C ALA A 42 2.79 13.25 -12.69
N ARG A 43 3.76 13.37 -11.77
CA ARG A 43 5.01 14.14 -12.03
C ARG A 43 5.82 13.50 -13.14
N THR A 44 5.91 12.18 -13.18
CA THR A 44 6.72 11.43 -14.15
C THR A 44 6.16 11.54 -15.57
N ILE A 45 4.83 11.37 -15.73
CA ILE A 45 4.19 11.40 -17.06
C ILE A 45 3.98 12.81 -17.59
N GLY A 46 4.09 13.84 -16.74
CA GLY A 46 3.91 15.24 -17.11
C GLY A 46 2.44 15.65 -17.37
N PRO A 47 2.20 16.93 -17.66
CA PRO A 47 0.85 17.51 -17.73
C PRO A 47 -0.01 16.99 -18.87
N GLU A 48 0.58 16.43 -19.92
CA GLU A 48 -0.14 15.82 -21.05
C GLU A 48 -0.62 14.39 -20.77
N GLY A 49 -0.12 13.76 -19.67
CA GLY A 49 -0.56 12.46 -19.22
C GLY A 49 -1.76 12.56 -18.28
N ARG A 50 -2.32 11.42 -17.91
CA ARG A 50 -3.46 11.32 -16.99
C ARG A 50 -3.24 10.22 -15.98
N VAL A 51 -3.50 10.51 -14.70
CA VAL A 51 -3.59 9.51 -13.63
C VAL A 51 -5.03 9.44 -13.12
N VAL A 52 -5.58 8.24 -13.01
CA VAL A 52 -6.81 7.98 -12.27
C VAL A 52 -6.44 7.30 -10.96
N CYS A 53 -6.55 8.04 -9.87
CA CYS A 53 -6.33 7.57 -8.50
C CYS A 53 -7.64 7.05 -7.95
N THR A 54 -7.70 5.76 -7.62
CA THR A 54 -8.91 5.14 -7.05
C THR A 54 -8.65 4.69 -5.62
N ASP A 55 -9.64 4.84 -4.75
CA ASP A 55 -9.64 4.29 -3.40
C ASP A 55 -11.08 4.10 -2.91
N ILE A 56 -11.28 3.19 -1.98
CA ILE A 56 -12.59 2.97 -1.37
C ILE A 56 -12.99 4.08 -0.39
N SER A 57 -12.01 4.82 0.18
CA SER A 57 -12.22 5.90 1.15
C SER A 57 -12.25 7.27 0.46
N PRO A 58 -13.42 7.94 0.42
CA PRO A 58 -13.52 9.32 -0.04
C PRO A 58 -12.69 10.30 0.79
N GLU A 59 -12.49 10.01 2.08
CA GLU A 59 -11.73 10.84 3.02
C GLU A 59 -10.25 10.82 2.67
N MET A 60 -9.69 9.64 2.36
CA MET A 60 -8.30 9.52 1.90
C MET A 60 -8.09 10.25 0.57
N LEU A 61 -9.04 10.12 -0.37
CA LEU A 61 -9.00 10.83 -1.64
C LEU A 61 -9.15 12.34 -1.49
N ALA A 62 -9.84 12.84 -0.46
CA ALA A 62 -9.89 14.27 -0.17
C ALA A 62 -8.50 14.80 0.18
N VAL A 63 -7.75 14.11 1.04
CA VAL A 63 -6.37 14.44 1.35
C VAL A 63 -5.47 14.35 0.11
N ALA A 64 -5.66 13.31 -0.71
CA ALA A 64 -4.91 13.16 -1.97
C ALA A 64 -5.13 14.34 -2.93
N ARG A 65 -6.36 14.87 -3.03
CA ARG A 65 -6.69 16.06 -3.84
C ARG A 65 -5.98 17.31 -3.31
N GLU A 66 -5.99 17.53 -2.00
CA GLU A 66 -5.28 18.66 -1.37
C GLU A 66 -3.78 18.58 -1.69
N ARG A 67 -3.16 17.41 -1.49
CA ARG A 67 -1.74 17.20 -1.80
C ARG A 67 -1.42 17.39 -3.30
N ALA A 68 -2.31 16.96 -4.20
CA ALA A 68 -2.16 17.20 -5.63
C ALA A 68 -2.22 18.70 -5.96
N ALA A 69 -3.18 19.43 -5.37
CA ALA A 69 -3.32 20.87 -5.55
C ALA A 69 -2.11 21.64 -5.04
N ASP A 70 -1.61 21.31 -3.84
CA ASP A 70 -0.42 21.91 -3.24
C ASP A 70 0.84 21.66 -4.08
N ALA A 71 0.90 20.49 -4.75
CA ALA A 71 1.97 20.14 -5.67
C ALA A 71 1.80 20.70 -7.10
N GLY A 72 0.70 21.42 -7.38
CA GLY A 72 0.38 21.96 -8.70
C GLY A 72 0.08 20.90 -9.78
N LEU A 73 -0.32 19.69 -9.37
CA LEU A 73 -0.65 18.60 -10.29
C LEU A 73 -2.11 18.71 -10.73
N ILE A 74 -2.32 18.91 -12.03
CA ILE A 74 -3.64 19.08 -12.63
C ILE A 74 -4.12 17.86 -13.42
N ASN A 75 -3.26 16.86 -13.54
CA ASN A 75 -3.44 15.67 -14.36
C ASN A 75 -3.81 14.42 -13.54
N VAL A 76 -4.35 14.59 -12.32
CA VAL A 76 -4.84 13.50 -11.47
C VAL A 76 -6.35 13.62 -11.28
N GLU A 77 -7.06 12.55 -11.63
CA GLU A 77 -8.47 12.35 -11.34
C GLU A 77 -8.62 11.43 -10.12
N PHE A 78 -9.59 11.69 -9.25
CA PHE A 78 -9.80 10.91 -8.03
C PHE A 78 -11.20 10.29 -8.04
N VAL A 79 -11.26 8.96 -7.95
CA VAL A 79 -12.50 8.17 -8.06
C VAL A 79 -12.67 7.32 -6.80
N ALA A 80 -13.72 7.60 -6.02
CA ALA A 80 -14.08 6.79 -4.86
C ALA A 80 -14.84 5.54 -5.32
N ARG A 81 -14.16 4.38 -5.33
CA ARG A 81 -14.72 3.11 -5.78
C ARG A 81 -13.92 1.94 -5.19
N ASP A 82 -14.65 0.85 -4.90
CA ASP A 82 -14.02 -0.42 -4.55
C ASP A 82 -13.21 -0.96 -5.73
N ALA A 83 -12.01 -1.49 -5.45
CA ALA A 83 -11.13 -2.07 -6.47
C ALA A 83 -11.76 -3.25 -7.21
N GLU A 84 -12.65 -4.00 -6.55
CA GLU A 84 -13.38 -5.11 -7.14
C GLU A 84 -14.57 -4.67 -8.00
N GLU A 85 -14.96 -3.39 -7.92
CA GLU A 85 -16.09 -2.80 -8.67
C GLU A 85 -15.63 -1.76 -9.71
N LEU A 86 -14.34 -1.67 -9.99
CA LEU A 86 -13.82 -0.75 -11.01
C LEU A 86 -14.37 -1.10 -12.38
N GLU A 87 -14.87 -0.08 -13.09
CA GLU A 87 -15.40 -0.18 -14.44
C GLU A 87 -14.76 0.90 -15.30
N PHE A 88 -13.91 0.47 -16.23
CA PHE A 88 -13.29 1.30 -17.26
C PHE A 88 -13.39 0.56 -18.59
N ASP A 89 -13.28 1.31 -19.68
CA ASP A 89 -13.18 0.71 -21.01
C ASP A 89 -11.91 -0.16 -21.10
N ASP A 90 -12.01 -1.25 -21.83
CA ASP A 90 -10.86 -2.09 -22.13
C ASP A 90 -9.79 -1.26 -22.86
N GLU A 91 -8.53 -1.57 -22.60
CA GLU A 91 -7.38 -0.95 -23.28
C GLU A 91 -7.32 0.59 -23.11
N SER A 92 -7.73 1.12 -21.96
CA SER A 92 -7.74 2.55 -21.67
C SER A 92 -6.48 3.06 -20.95
N PHE A 93 -5.68 2.16 -20.36
CA PHE A 93 -4.49 2.55 -19.60
C PHE A 93 -3.20 1.95 -20.16
N ASP A 94 -2.13 2.74 -20.13
CA ASP A 94 -0.77 2.30 -20.47
C ASP A 94 -0.12 1.57 -19.28
N ALA A 95 -0.51 1.93 -18.05
CA ALA A 95 -0.04 1.27 -16.85
C ALA A 95 -1.11 1.22 -15.75
N VAL A 96 -1.00 0.18 -14.92
CA VAL A 96 -1.73 0.04 -13.64
C VAL A 96 -0.71 -0.04 -12.51
N LEU A 97 -0.92 0.77 -11.48
CA LEU A 97 -0.15 0.78 -10.25
C LEU A 97 -1.03 0.32 -9.09
N SER A 98 -0.44 -0.33 -8.08
CA SER A 98 -1.12 -0.60 -6.81
C SER A 98 -0.10 -0.75 -5.69
N ARG A 99 -0.18 0.10 -4.67
CA ARG A 99 0.76 0.09 -3.55
C ARG A 99 0.09 -0.41 -2.28
N ALA A 100 0.49 -1.60 -1.82
CA ALA A 100 0.04 -2.20 -0.56
C ALA A 100 -1.49 -2.30 -0.41
N THR A 101 -2.21 -2.60 -1.50
CA THR A 101 -3.67 -2.68 -1.54
C THR A 101 -4.18 -4.09 -1.83
N LEU A 102 -3.62 -4.78 -2.84
CA LEU A 102 -4.16 -6.03 -3.36
C LEU A 102 -4.32 -7.14 -2.31
N MET A 103 -3.48 -7.15 -1.25
CA MET A 103 -3.57 -8.13 -0.18
C MET A 103 -4.85 -7.98 0.69
N PHE A 104 -5.58 -6.88 0.58
CA PHE A 104 -6.83 -6.66 1.30
C PHE A 104 -8.07 -7.06 0.50
N LEU A 105 -7.91 -7.44 -0.77
CA LEU A 105 -9.03 -7.80 -1.63
C LEU A 105 -9.49 -9.24 -1.40
N PRO A 106 -10.80 -9.48 -1.30
CA PRO A 106 -11.38 -10.83 -1.26
C PRO A 106 -11.11 -11.66 -2.51
N ASP A 107 -11.23 -11.07 -3.71
CA ASP A 107 -10.99 -11.73 -5.00
C ASP A 107 -9.83 -11.08 -5.77
N VAL A 108 -8.60 -11.36 -5.34
CA VAL A 108 -7.38 -10.89 -6.02
C VAL A 108 -7.29 -11.39 -7.47
N ALA A 109 -7.69 -12.65 -7.71
CA ALA A 109 -7.57 -13.23 -9.05
C ALA A 109 -8.52 -12.57 -10.05
N GLY A 110 -9.77 -12.34 -9.66
CA GLY A 110 -10.75 -11.61 -10.47
C GLY A 110 -10.34 -10.16 -10.70
N THR A 111 -9.82 -9.51 -9.66
CA THR A 111 -9.32 -8.13 -9.79
C THR A 111 -8.14 -8.05 -10.75
N LEU A 112 -7.11 -8.89 -10.63
CA LEU A 112 -5.98 -8.91 -11.54
C LEU A 112 -6.42 -9.14 -13.01
N LYS A 113 -7.39 -10.03 -13.23
CA LYS A 113 -7.95 -10.25 -14.57
C LYS A 113 -8.66 -9.01 -15.12
N ARG A 114 -9.40 -8.27 -14.28
CA ARG A 114 -10.05 -7.01 -14.65
C ARG A 114 -9.02 -5.95 -14.98
N LEU A 115 -7.99 -5.78 -14.16
CA LEU A 115 -6.89 -4.83 -14.40
C LEU A 115 -6.15 -5.16 -15.70
N HIS A 116 -5.95 -6.44 -16.01
CA HIS A 116 -5.39 -6.86 -17.30
C HIS A 116 -6.28 -6.42 -18.47
N GLY A 117 -7.62 -6.50 -18.35
CA GLY A 117 -8.55 -6.00 -19.37
C GLY A 117 -8.38 -4.50 -19.65
N PHE A 118 -8.24 -3.70 -18.60
CA PHE A 118 -8.08 -2.23 -18.70
C PHE A 118 -6.77 -1.78 -19.33
N LEU A 119 -5.73 -2.61 -19.30
CA LEU A 119 -4.44 -2.30 -19.91
C LEU A 119 -4.51 -2.38 -21.44
N ARG A 120 -3.85 -1.46 -22.12
CA ARG A 120 -3.55 -1.52 -23.54
C ARG A 120 -2.60 -2.68 -23.84
N PHE A 121 -2.52 -3.07 -25.10
CA PHE A 121 -1.48 -4.02 -25.54
C PHE A 121 -0.09 -3.51 -25.16
N GLU A 122 0.75 -4.39 -24.60
CA GLU A 122 2.06 -4.07 -23.97
C GLU A 122 1.95 -3.15 -22.72
N GLY A 123 0.77 -2.84 -22.24
CA GLY A 123 0.56 -2.12 -21.00
C GLY A 123 1.09 -2.88 -19.78
N ARG A 124 1.46 -2.18 -18.72
CA ARG A 124 2.20 -2.72 -17.59
C ARG A 124 1.43 -2.66 -16.28
N LEU A 125 1.51 -3.73 -15.52
CA LEU A 125 1.15 -3.75 -14.10
C LEU A 125 2.42 -3.65 -13.27
N ALA A 126 2.44 -2.77 -12.27
CA ALA A 126 3.42 -2.77 -11.19
C ALA A 126 2.70 -2.62 -9.85
N ALA A 127 2.90 -3.58 -8.96
CA ALA A 127 2.25 -3.55 -7.66
C ALA A 127 3.18 -4.01 -6.54
N THR A 128 2.84 -3.62 -5.31
CA THR A 128 3.52 -4.09 -4.11
C THR A 128 2.54 -4.60 -3.07
N VAL A 129 3.00 -5.55 -2.30
CA VAL A 129 2.35 -6.08 -1.09
C VAL A 129 3.39 -6.20 0.02
N TRP A 130 2.97 -6.33 1.27
CA TRP A 130 3.94 -6.58 2.34
C TRP A 130 4.51 -7.98 2.26
N GLY A 131 5.79 -8.11 2.57
CA GLY A 131 6.48 -9.37 2.76
C GLY A 131 5.99 -10.15 3.99
N PRO A 132 6.60 -11.31 4.30
CA PRO A 132 6.24 -12.09 5.48
C PRO A 132 6.38 -11.27 6.78
N GLN A 133 5.45 -11.45 7.71
CA GLN A 133 5.40 -10.68 8.97
C GLN A 133 6.75 -10.52 9.70
N PRO A 134 7.64 -11.53 9.79
CA PRO A 134 8.91 -11.38 10.49
C PRO A 134 9.88 -10.35 9.91
N VAL A 135 9.74 -10.00 8.62
CA VAL A 135 10.58 -9.01 7.95
C VAL A 135 9.87 -7.66 7.74
N VAL A 136 8.74 -7.45 8.43
CA VAL A 136 7.92 -6.24 8.37
C VAL A 136 7.78 -5.68 9.79
N GLN A 137 8.76 -4.87 10.20
CA GLN A 137 8.92 -4.44 11.60
C GLN A 137 7.79 -3.52 12.09
N PHE A 138 7.15 -2.75 11.19
CA PHE A 138 5.98 -1.94 11.61
C PHE A 138 4.84 -2.81 12.12
N SER A 139 4.83 -4.10 11.79
CA SER A 139 3.80 -5.03 12.24
C SER A 139 3.94 -5.49 13.69
N ALA A 140 4.95 -5.01 14.43
CA ALA A 140 5.17 -5.39 15.83
C ALA A 140 3.97 -5.13 16.76
N ALA A 141 3.09 -4.20 16.40
CA ALA A 141 1.83 -3.96 17.11
C ALA A 141 0.86 -5.16 17.05
N PHE A 142 0.83 -5.89 15.92
CA PHE A 142 -0.16 -6.95 15.69
C PHE A 142 -0.06 -8.10 16.72
N PRO A 143 1.10 -8.72 16.95
CA PRO A 143 1.22 -9.78 17.95
C PRO A 143 0.95 -9.28 19.38
N VAL A 144 1.31 -8.04 19.71
CA VAL A 144 1.04 -7.45 21.03
C VAL A 144 -0.47 -7.37 21.26
N ILE A 145 -1.20 -6.78 20.31
CA ILE A 145 -2.66 -6.63 20.42
C ILE A 145 -3.36 -7.99 20.38
N ALA A 146 -2.92 -8.91 19.51
CA ALA A 146 -3.50 -10.25 19.42
C ALA A 146 -3.34 -11.03 20.74
N GLN A 147 -2.18 -10.92 21.39
CA GLN A 147 -1.92 -11.55 22.68
C GLN A 147 -2.80 -10.95 23.79
N GLU A 148 -2.86 -9.62 23.90
CA GLU A 148 -3.63 -8.94 24.94
C GLU A 148 -5.15 -9.17 24.83
N LEU A 149 -5.65 -9.33 23.61
CA LEU A 149 -7.06 -9.62 23.33
C LEU A 149 -7.35 -11.13 23.23
N ALA A 150 -6.36 -12.01 23.43
CA ALA A 150 -6.47 -13.46 23.25
C ALA A 150 -7.09 -13.84 21.89
N LEU A 151 -6.73 -13.13 20.82
CA LEU A 151 -7.27 -13.37 19.48
C LEU A 151 -6.72 -14.67 18.90
N PRO A 152 -7.55 -15.47 18.24
CA PRO A 152 -7.06 -16.63 17.50
C PRO A 152 -6.24 -16.14 16.27
N PRO A 153 -5.30 -16.98 15.77
CA PRO A 153 -4.63 -16.66 14.53
C PRO A 153 -5.66 -16.51 13.40
N PRO A 154 -5.41 -15.57 12.46
CA PRO A 154 -6.32 -15.37 11.34
C PRO A 154 -6.44 -16.66 10.50
N PRO A 155 -7.66 -17.01 10.02
CA PRO A 155 -7.82 -18.15 9.13
C PRO A 155 -6.96 -18.03 7.87
N PRO A 156 -6.35 -19.14 7.37
CA PRO A 156 -5.62 -19.14 6.13
C PRO A 156 -6.44 -18.61 4.95
N GLY A 157 -5.82 -17.83 4.06
CA GLY A 157 -6.44 -17.30 2.84
C GLY A 157 -7.37 -16.11 3.06
N ARG A 158 -7.47 -15.59 4.28
CA ARG A 158 -8.24 -14.37 4.55
C ARG A 158 -7.47 -13.12 4.11
N PRO A 159 -8.14 -12.10 3.50
CA PRO A 159 -7.52 -10.81 3.21
C PRO A 159 -6.88 -10.19 4.45
N GLY A 160 -5.73 -9.55 4.26
CA GLY A 160 -4.98 -8.91 5.33
C GLY A 160 -3.55 -8.57 4.91
N ALA A 161 -2.84 -7.82 5.75
CA ALA A 161 -1.53 -7.26 5.42
C ALA A 161 -0.51 -8.28 4.86
N PHE A 162 -0.62 -9.56 5.25
CA PHE A 162 0.34 -10.62 4.87
C PHE A 162 -0.28 -11.71 3.99
N ALA A 163 -1.51 -11.53 3.48
CA ALA A 163 -2.24 -12.56 2.71
C ALA A 163 -1.53 -12.93 1.40
N LEU A 164 -0.73 -12.02 0.82
CA LEU A 164 0.01 -12.20 -0.43
C LEU A 164 1.53 -12.16 -0.23
N SER A 165 2.03 -12.53 0.94
CA SER A 165 3.46 -12.45 1.28
C SER A 165 4.35 -13.54 0.64
N ASP A 166 3.79 -14.37 -0.24
CA ASP A 166 4.50 -15.40 -1.02
C ASP A 166 4.70 -14.90 -2.46
N PRO A 167 5.95 -14.61 -2.90
CA PRO A 167 6.23 -14.11 -4.24
C PRO A 167 5.90 -15.10 -5.36
N ASP A 168 6.04 -16.41 -5.13
CA ASP A 168 5.71 -17.42 -6.13
C ASP A 168 4.20 -17.47 -6.36
N ARG A 169 3.42 -17.36 -5.28
CA ARG A 169 1.96 -17.27 -5.37
C ARG A 169 1.49 -16.02 -6.07
N LEU A 170 2.15 -14.86 -5.86
CA LEU A 170 1.87 -13.62 -6.58
C LEU A 170 2.11 -13.77 -8.08
N ALA A 171 3.27 -14.36 -8.46
CA ALA A 171 3.60 -14.61 -9.85
C ALA A 171 2.58 -15.53 -10.53
N GLU A 172 2.15 -16.60 -9.85
CA GLU A 172 1.11 -17.50 -10.34
C GLU A 172 -0.21 -16.78 -10.58
N LEU A 173 -0.67 -15.96 -9.62
CA LEU A 173 -1.92 -15.20 -9.73
C LEU A 173 -1.88 -14.22 -10.91
N ALA A 174 -0.77 -13.51 -11.09
CA ALA A 174 -0.58 -12.60 -12.21
C ALA A 174 -0.57 -13.36 -13.56
N ALA A 175 0.15 -14.47 -13.67
CA ALA A 175 0.18 -15.29 -14.86
C ALA A 175 -1.21 -15.89 -15.21
N GLN A 176 -1.96 -16.36 -14.21
CA GLN A 176 -3.33 -16.86 -14.39
C GLN A 176 -4.30 -15.78 -14.83
N ALA A 177 -4.05 -14.52 -14.45
CA ALA A 177 -4.82 -13.37 -14.92
C ALA A 177 -4.52 -12.94 -16.36
N GLY A 178 -3.48 -13.53 -16.98
CA GLY A 178 -3.09 -13.27 -18.38
C GLY A 178 -1.81 -12.44 -18.55
N PHE A 179 -1.19 -11.98 -17.46
CA PHE A 179 0.05 -11.21 -17.53
C PHE A 179 1.22 -12.09 -18.01
N ARG A 180 2.07 -11.51 -18.85
CA ARG A 180 3.32 -12.09 -19.38
C ARG A 180 4.52 -11.42 -18.72
N ASP A 181 5.68 -12.05 -18.82
CA ASP A 181 6.95 -11.53 -18.28
C ASP A 181 6.82 -11.10 -16.82
N VAL A 182 6.16 -11.97 -16.05
CA VAL A 182 5.92 -11.71 -14.63
C VAL A 182 7.24 -11.84 -13.87
N GLU A 183 7.62 -10.79 -13.18
CA GLU A 183 8.80 -10.75 -12.32
C GLU A 183 8.39 -10.32 -10.91
N THR A 184 9.07 -10.86 -9.92
CA THR A 184 8.93 -10.48 -8.51
C THR A 184 10.28 -10.12 -7.90
N GLY A 185 10.26 -9.33 -6.85
CA GLY A 185 11.44 -9.02 -6.07
C GLY A 185 11.06 -8.26 -4.81
N THR A 186 12.02 -7.70 -4.12
CA THR A 186 11.79 -7.01 -2.85
C THR A 186 12.26 -5.57 -2.90
N VAL A 187 11.63 -4.72 -2.09
CA VAL A 187 12.05 -3.36 -1.82
C VAL A 187 12.00 -3.10 -0.32
N SER A 188 13.05 -2.46 0.20
CA SER A 188 13.07 -2.01 1.59
C SER A 188 12.30 -0.71 1.73
N VAL A 189 11.40 -0.66 2.72
CA VAL A 189 10.61 0.52 3.08
C VAL A 189 10.97 0.88 4.53
N ILE A 190 11.56 2.04 4.71
CA ILE A 190 12.00 2.53 6.02
C ILE A 190 10.97 3.51 6.55
N PHE A 191 10.51 3.31 7.78
CA PHE A 191 9.72 4.29 8.51
C PHE A 191 10.51 4.77 9.72
N GLU A 192 10.53 6.08 9.90
CA GLU A 192 11.27 6.74 10.97
C GLU A 192 10.39 7.74 11.72
N THR A 193 10.54 7.79 13.03
CA THR A 193 9.88 8.77 13.91
C THR A 193 10.83 9.21 15.03
N GLU A 194 10.54 10.34 15.65
CA GLU A 194 11.36 10.89 16.72
C GLU A 194 11.32 10.06 18.01
N SER A 195 10.26 9.25 18.22
CA SER A 195 10.12 8.43 19.42
C SER A 195 9.19 7.23 19.20
N PRO A 196 9.21 6.22 20.11
CA PRO A 196 8.25 5.11 20.10
C PRO A 196 6.79 5.56 20.24
N GLU A 197 6.52 6.66 20.96
CA GLU A 197 5.18 7.23 21.11
C GLU A 197 4.67 7.74 19.78
N GLN A 198 5.47 8.53 19.04
CA GLN A 198 5.11 8.99 17.70
C GLN A 198 4.95 7.83 16.72
N TYR A 199 5.76 6.78 16.86
CA TYR A 199 5.60 5.58 16.04
C TYR A 199 4.27 4.88 16.31
N THR A 200 3.85 4.82 17.59
CA THR A 200 2.55 4.28 17.98
C THR A 200 1.41 5.11 17.40
N GLU A 201 1.51 6.43 17.40
CA GLU A 201 0.53 7.32 16.76
C GLU A 201 0.47 7.07 15.24
N PHE A 202 1.63 6.98 14.59
CA PHE A 202 1.71 6.64 13.17
C PHE A 202 1.00 5.31 12.86
N ILE A 203 1.20 4.27 13.69
CA ILE A 203 0.52 2.97 13.52
C ILE A 203 -1.00 3.09 13.69
N ARG A 204 -1.47 3.93 14.60
CA ARG A 204 -2.91 4.18 14.76
C ARG A 204 -3.54 4.81 13.52
N ASP A 205 -2.78 5.64 12.82
CA ASP A 205 -3.23 6.31 11.59
C ASP A 205 -3.23 5.36 10.37
N VAL A 206 -2.15 4.57 10.22
CA VAL A 206 -1.99 3.70 9.02
C VAL A 206 -2.65 2.33 9.15
N ALA A 207 -3.04 1.92 10.36
CA ALA A 207 -3.71 0.67 10.66
C ALA A 207 -4.99 0.88 11.51
N PRO A 208 -5.99 1.64 11.00
CA PRO A 208 -7.19 2.00 11.77
C PRO A 208 -7.99 0.77 12.24
N GLN A 209 -7.84 -0.37 11.59
CA GLN A 209 -8.42 -1.65 12.05
C GLN A 209 -7.94 -2.05 13.45
N LEU A 210 -6.70 -1.72 13.84
CA LEU A 210 -6.18 -1.99 15.19
C LEU A 210 -6.85 -1.08 16.22
N THR A 211 -7.05 0.18 15.87
CA THR A 211 -7.77 1.16 16.71
C THR A 211 -9.24 0.73 16.90
N THR A 212 -9.90 0.32 15.81
CA THR A 212 -11.27 -0.19 15.86
C THR A 212 -11.38 -1.44 16.75
N LEU A 213 -10.44 -2.39 16.61
CA LEU A 213 -10.41 -3.63 17.37
C LEU A 213 -10.27 -3.39 18.88
N LEU A 214 -9.54 -2.35 19.28
CA LEU A 214 -9.37 -1.94 20.67
C LEU A 214 -10.52 -1.04 21.16
N GLY A 215 -11.24 -0.38 20.25
CA GLY A 215 -12.28 0.60 20.60
C GLY A 215 -13.41 0.09 21.48
N ASP A 216 -13.73 -1.21 21.36
CA ASP A 216 -14.75 -1.88 22.17
C ASP A 216 -14.26 -2.29 23.56
N GLN A 217 -12.96 -2.10 23.88
CA GLN A 217 -12.39 -2.46 25.16
C GLN A 217 -12.50 -1.32 26.18
N PRO A 218 -12.51 -1.63 27.51
CA PRO A 218 -12.45 -0.59 28.54
C PRO A 218 -11.23 0.32 28.37
N THR A 219 -11.38 1.63 28.61
CA THR A 219 -10.33 2.66 28.41
C THR A 219 -8.99 2.27 29.05
N ALA A 220 -9.01 1.78 30.31
CA ALA A 220 -7.81 1.33 31.00
C ALA A 220 -7.12 0.14 30.29
N MET A 221 -7.83 -0.70 29.56
CA MET A 221 -7.28 -1.76 28.74
C MET A 221 -6.68 -1.21 27.48
N GLN A 222 -7.37 -0.28 26.80
CA GLN A 222 -6.85 0.39 25.61
C GLN A 222 -5.51 1.08 25.91
N GLU A 223 -5.44 1.88 26.96
CA GLU A 223 -4.23 2.58 27.38
C GLU A 223 -3.08 1.60 27.66
N ARG A 224 -3.37 0.54 28.42
CA ARG A 224 -2.35 -0.50 28.70
C ARG A 224 -1.84 -1.18 27.44
N VAL A 225 -2.72 -1.51 26.51
CA VAL A 225 -2.33 -2.21 25.26
C VAL A 225 -1.50 -1.28 24.38
N TRP A 226 -1.93 -0.02 24.22
CA TRP A 226 -1.15 0.95 23.45
C TRP A 226 0.21 1.24 24.09
N GLN A 227 0.31 1.26 25.42
CA GLN A 227 1.61 1.36 26.11
C GLN A 227 2.53 0.18 25.76
N LYS A 228 2.01 -1.05 25.76
CA LYS A 228 2.78 -2.23 25.34
C LYS A 228 3.21 -2.19 23.88
N VAL A 229 2.40 -1.62 23.02
CA VAL A 229 2.75 -1.37 21.61
C VAL A 229 3.89 -0.37 21.53
N THR A 230 3.84 0.72 22.30
CA THR A 230 4.93 1.70 22.39
C THR A 230 6.23 1.05 22.89
N ASP A 231 6.15 0.26 23.96
CA ASP A 231 7.30 -0.47 24.49
C ASP A 231 7.91 -1.44 23.47
N ALA A 232 7.05 -2.09 22.66
CA ALA A 232 7.51 -2.98 21.58
C ALA A 232 8.27 -2.21 20.47
N TYR A 233 7.89 -0.98 20.16
CA TYR A 233 8.65 -0.15 19.22
C TYR A 233 9.94 0.43 19.80
N GLY A 234 10.07 0.48 21.13
CA GLY A 234 11.33 0.83 21.80
C GLY A 234 12.51 -0.06 21.42
N GLN A 235 12.28 -1.31 21.00
CA GLN A 235 13.35 -2.20 20.52
C GLN A 235 14.01 -1.74 19.20
N PHE A 236 13.33 -0.88 18.44
CA PHE A 236 13.82 -0.32 17.19
C PHE A 236 14.39 1.10 17.36
N GLN A 237 14.54 1.56 18.59
CA GLN A 237 15.12 2.86 18.89
C GLN A 237 16.63 2.83 18.73
N GLY A 238 17.16 3.71 17.89
CA GLY A 238 18.59 3.88 17.67
C GLY A 238 19.27 4.66 18.80
N ALA A 239 20.60 4.78 18.70
CA ALA A 239 21.40 5.57 19.63
C ALA A 239 21.09 7.08 19.58
N ASP A 240 20.48 7.55 18.52
CA ASP A 240 19.98 8.91 18.31
C ASP A 240 18.63 9.18 19.00
N GLY A 241 18.03 8.15 19.61
CA GLY A 241 16.72 8.23 20.27
C GLY A 241 15.54 8.05 19.31
N ARG A 242 15.76 7.98 17.99
CA ARG A 242 14.71 7.81 16.98
C ARG A 242 14.36 6.34 16.79
N VAL A 243 13.15 6.08 16.36
CA VAL A 243 12.71 4.73 15.95
C VAL A 243 12.92 4.57 14.46
N HIS A 244 13.65 3.52 14.08
CA HIS A 244 13.92 3.15 12.70
C HIS A 244 13.40 1.73 12.46
N THR A 245 12.42 1.57 11.59
CA THR A 245 11.94 0.23 11.22
C THR A 245 12.23 -0.05 9.75
N GLU A 246 12.79 -1.23 9.50
CA GLU A 246 12.96 -1.76 8.16
C GLU A 246 11.81 -2.71 7.83
N ASN A 247 11.18 -2.46 6.69
CA ASN A 247 10.02 -3.22 6.26
C ASN A 247 10.27 -3.72 4.84
N GLN A 248 10.10 -5.00 4.62
CA GLN A 248 10.21 -5.56 3.28
C GLN A 248 8.85 -5.58 2.60
N ALA A 249 8.74 -4.92 1.45
CA ALA A 249 7.63 -5.13 0.52
C ALA A 249 8.08 -6.02 -0.63
N ILE A 250 7.18 -6.87 -1.11
CA ILE A 250 7.34 -7.65 -2.35
C ILE A 250 6.73 -6.82 -3.47
N TRP A 251 7.50 -6.52 -4.50
CA TRP A 251 6.98 -5.99 -5.74
C TRP A 251 6.76 -7.11 -6.76
N PHE A 252 5.79 -6.93 -7.61
CA PHE A 252 5.64 -7.72 -8.82
C PHE A 252 5.23 -6.82 -9.98
N LYS A 253 5.64 -7.21 -11.17
CA LYS A 253 5.28 -6.56 -12.43
C LYS A 253 4.91 -7.60 -13.47
N GLY A 254 4.16 -7.17 -14.48
CA GLY A 254 3.81 -7.99 -15.63
C GLY A 254 3.33 -7.12 -16.78
N ARG A 255 3.27 -7.70 -17.99
CA ARG A 255 2.76 -7.04 -19.20
C ARG A 255 1.50 -7.73 -19.72
N LYS A 256 0.60 -6.95 -20.33
CA LYS A 256 -0.51 -7.49 -21.13
C LYS A 256 -0.05 -8.08 -22.44
#